data_5cd3c8ec7104fdcfac1ad35c474b0b6f
#
_entry.id   5cd3c8ec7104fdcfac1ad35c474b0b6f
#
_cell.length_a   1.000
_cell.length_b   1.000
_cell.length_c   1.000
_cell.angle_alpha   90.00
_cell.angle_beta   90.00
_cell.angle_gamma   90.00
#
_symmetry.space_group_name_H-M   'P 1'
#
loop_
_entity.id
_entity.type
_entity.pdbx_description
1 polymer ?
#
loop_
_entity_poly.entity_id
_entity_poly.type
_entity_poly.pdbx_seq_one_letter_code
_entity_poly.pdbx_strand_id
1 'polypeptide(L)'
;MDQMIGRMLDNRYELLELIGSGGMAMVYKAKCHRLNRLVAVKVLKSDFASDADFRRRFYDESQAIAMLSHPNIVSVYDVSRSSPEYIVMELIDGITLKQYMERRGRLNWRESLHFITQIMKGLSHAHSRGIVHRDIKPQNIMVLRDGSVKVTDFGIACLSNSANTMTQEALGSVHYISPEQAKGNRPDARSDIYSAGVVLYEMLTGRLPFEGDSAVSVAIQHLSSVPLSPREIDPDVPEALEKICMKAMASDIDRRYPTADAMLADLEEFRKNPDVDLDFSIEDLRRPDTDEPTQYIPAVQAVTPKREEPQEDEPVDEKKTQKMLLLAGGIALAAVIVFALWNVIMGSFRKEPVQTEFTVPNLLGMTIEEAEADERVKGIFTITEMGSRASSEYAEGQIVEQTPAADNVVRSNREIQVFVSTGEKTEPMPSVTGLEWRSAKIILDDLGLDLQYNWKDEYSDSITSGCVIRTEPANGEMLRQGDVLLLYRSKGPEPRPVTVVSYLGYEQTTAVEEAETLGLKVTVKHVYSDALAGTVVEQSI
;
A
#
# COMPACT_ATOMS: atom_id res chain seq x y z
N MET A 1 -25.84 -20.32 8.79
CA MET A 1 -26.62 -19.57 7.78
C MET A 1 -26.47 -18.11 8.09
N ASP A 2 -26.17 -17.30 7.11
CA ASP A 2 -26.07 -15.84 7.28
C ASP A 2 -27.44 -15.28 7.69
N GLN A 3 -27.50 -14.57 8.81
CA GLN A 3 -28.75 -14.03 9.39
C GLN A 3 -29.43 -12.98 8.50
N MET A 4 -28.76 -12.51 7.46
CA MET A 4 -29.28 -11.48 6.54
C MET A 4 -30.03 -12.08 5.34
N ILE A 5 -29.81 -13.34 4.97
CA ILE A 5 -30.50 -14.00 3.85
C ILE A 5 -31.99 -14.15 4.17
N GLY A 6 -32.85 -13.79 3.22
CA GLY A 6 -34.30 -13.73 3.37
C GLY A 6 -34.83 -12.43 3.98
N ARG A 7 -33.95 -11.53 4.43
CA ARG A 7 -34.34 -10.23 4.99
C ARG A 7 -34.76 -9.27 3.88
N MET A 8 -35.82 -8.50 4.15
CA MET A 8 -36.31 -7.43 3.28
C MET A 8 -35.74 -6.08 3.74
N LEU A 9 -35.00 -5.39 2.88
CA LEU A 9 -34.50 -4.04 3.12
C LEU A 9 -35.48 -3.02 2.51
N ASP A 10 -35.88 -2.02 3.31
CA ASP A 10 -36.80 -0.92 2.97
C ASP A 10 -38.07 -1.41 2.24
N ASN A 11 -38.58 -2.61 2.57
CA ASN A 11 -39.71 -3.29 1.91
C ASN A 11 -39.57 -3.34 0.37
N ARG A 12 -38.35 -3.36 -0.13
CA ARG A 12 -38.05 -3.25 -1.57
C ARG A 12 -37.03 -4.27 -2.07
N TYR A 13 -36.01 -4.59 -1.27
CA TYR A 13 -34.92 -5.47 -1.68
C TYR A 13 -34.84 -6.71 -0.79
N GLU A 14 -35.13 -7.87 -1.34
CA GLU A 14 -35.04 -9.17 -0.69
C GLU A 14 -33.66 -9.76 -0.91
N LEU A 15 -32.89 -10.00 0.16
CA LEU A 15 -31.55 -10.60 0.11
C LEU A 15 -31.67 -12.11 -0.13
N LEU A 16 -31.12 -12.60 -1.25
CA LEU A 16 -31.27 -13.99 -1.68
C LEU A 16 -30.06 -14.86 -1.35
N GLU A 17 -28.86 -14.32 -1.60
CA GLU A 17 -27.61 -15.07 -1.56
C GLU A 17 -26.44 -14.13 -1.24
N LEU A 18 -25.48 -14.58 -0.40
CA LEU A 18 -24.22 -13.89 -0.19
C LEU A 18 -23.29 -14.19 -1.37
N ILE A 19 -22.89 -13.17 -2.13
CA ILE A 19 -22.03 -13.30 -3.32
C ILE A 19 -20.62 -12.76 -3.12
N GLY A 20 -20.38 -12.01 -2.02
CA GLY A 20 -19.05 -11.48 -1.69
C GLY A 20 -18.97 -11.00 -0.25
N SER A 21 -17.79 -11.10 0.34
CA SER A 21 -17.49 -10.57 1.67
C SER A 21 -16.16 -9.85 1.61
N GLY A 22 -16.17 -8.55 1.89
CA GLY A 22 -14.97 -7.71 1.99
C GLY A 22 -14.76 -7.18 3.41
N GLY A 23 -13.67 -6.44 3.64
CA GLY A 23 -13.30 -5.91 4.95
C GLY A 23 -14.44 -5.19 5.65
N MET A 24 -15.06 -4.21 4.99
CA MET A 24 -16.06 -3.32 5.59
C MET A 24 -17.52 -3.66 5.26
N ALA A 25 -17.79 -4.48 4.24
CA ALA A 25 -19.13 -4.74 3.74
C ALA A 25 -19.31 -6.17 3.24
N MET A 26 -20.56 -6.60 3.19
CA MET A 26 -20.99 -7.86 2.59
C MET A 26 -21.84 -7.57 1.36
N VAL A 27 -21.65 -8.33 0.28
CA VAL A 27 -22.38 -8.14 -0.98
C VAL A 27 -23.34 -9.30 -1.18
N TYR A 28 -24.61 -8.96 -1.36
CA TYR A 28 -25.69 -9.93 -1.56
C TYR A 28 -26.28 -9.79 -2.95
N LYS A 29 -26.61 -10.91 -3.58
CA LYS A 29 -27.59 -10.94 -4.66
C LYS A 29 -28.96 -10.72 -4.05
N ALA A 30 -29.73 -9.80 -4.61
CA ALA A 30 -31.04 -9.44 -4.08
C ALA A 30 -32.07 -9.26 -5.20
N LYS A 31 -33.35 -9.37 -4.85
CA LYS A 31 -34.48 -9.08 -5.74
C LYS A 31 -35.10 -7.75 -5.37
N CYS A 32 -35.10 -6.83 -6.32
CA CYS A 32 -35.88 -5.61 -6.22
C CYS A 32 -37.34 -5.90 -6.58
N HIS A 33 -38.24 -5.96 -5.60
CA HIS A 33 -39.66 -6.27 -5.83
C HIS A 33 -40.40 -5.18 -6.62
N ARG A 34 -40.01 -3.89 -6.48
CA ARG A 34 -40.63 -2.78 -7.23
C ARG A 34 -40.37 -2.84 -8.73
N LEU A 35 -39.14 -3.21 -9.12
CA LEU A 35 -38.72 -3.24 -10.51
C LEU A 35 -38.66 -4.66 -11.09
N ASN A 36 -38.99 -5.67 -10.27
CA ASN A 36 -38.94 -7.10 -10.59
C ASN A 36 -37.63 -7.52 -11.28
N ARG A 37 -36.48 -7.06 -10.75
CA ARG A 37 -35.15 -7.38 -11.28
C ARG A 37 -34.20 -7.82 -10.17
N LEU A 38 -33.16 -8.56 -10.55
CA LEU A 38 -32.05 -8.88 -9.67
C LEU A 38 -31.07 -7.69 -9.60
N VAL A 39 -30.48 -7.49 -8.43
CA VAL A 39 -29.52 -6.44 -8.13
C VAL A 39 -28.45 -6.99 -7.19
N ALA A 40 -27.30 -6.34 -7.08
CA ALA A 40 -26.34 -6.54 -6.01
C ALA A 40 -26.59 -5.50 -4.90
N VAL A 41 -26.54 -5.94 -3.64
CA VAL A 41 -26.71 -5.06 -2.48
C VAL A 41 -25.48 -5.20 -1.59
N LYS A 42 -24.70 -4.12 -1.48
CA LYS A 42 -23.53 -4.02 -0.61
C LYS A 42 -23.96 -3.44 0.73
N VAL A 43 -23.94 -4.26 1.78
CA VAL A 43 -24.41 -3.92 3.14
C VAL A 43 -23.20 -3.66 4.03
N LEU A 44 -23.18 -2.52 4.71
CA LEU A 44 -22.12 -2.16 5.66
C LEU A 44 -22.15 -3.11 6.87
N LYS A 45 -20.99 -3.61 7.30
CA LYS A 45 -20.86 -4.44 8.51
C LYS A 45 -21.13 -3.63 9.77
N SER A 46 -21.70 -4.28 10.80
CA SER A 46 -22.07 -3.67 12.09
C SER A 46 -20.91 -2.91 12.75
N ASP A 47 -19.70 -3.42 12.63
CA ASP A 47 -18.50 -2.88 13.26
C ASP A 47 -18.17 -1.47 12.76
N PHE A 48 -18.47 -1.18 11.50
CA PHE A 48 -18.32 0.15 10.89
C PHE A 48 -19.58 1.01 10.99
N ALA A 49 -20.74 0.39 11.21
CA ALA A 49 -22.02 1.10 11.37
C ALA A 49 -22.12 1.89 12.67
N SER A 50 -21.25 1.65 13.65
CA SER A 50 -21.18 2.42 14.91
C SER A 50 -20.49 3.78 14.76
N ASP A 51 -19.61 3.96 13.75
CA ASP A 51 -18.88 5.20 13.49
C ASP A 51 -19.71 6.16 12.61
N ALA A 52 -20.16 7.26 13.18
CA ALA A 52 -21.01 8.26 12.49
C ALA A 52 -20.26 8.97 11.35
N ASP A 53 -18.96 9.24 11.51
CA ASP A 53 -18.15 9.89 10.49
C ASP A 53 -17.84 8.93 9.34
N PHE A 54 -17.64 7.65 9.63
CA PHE A 54 -17.49 6.63 8.61
C PHE A 54 -18.77 6.47 7.78
N ARG A 55 -19.94 6.38 8.43
CA ARG A 55 -21.26 6.28 7.74
C ARG A 55 -21.52 7.47 6.85
N ARG A 56 -21.24 8.71 7.34
CA ARG A 56 -21.39 9.92 6.52
C ARG A 56 -20.53 9.84 5.26
N ARG A 57 -19.24 9.53 5.38
CA ARG A 57 -18.32 9.41 4.26
C ARG A 57 -18.74 8.31 3.29
N PHE A 58 -19.12 7.13 3.81
CA PHE A 58 -19.64 6.03 3.00
C PHE A 58 -20.84 6.47 2.15
N TYR A 59 -21.77 7.21 2.73
CA TYR A 59 -22.93 7.72 2.01
C TYR A 59 -22.55 8.78 0.98
N ASP A 60 -21.75 9.78 1.35
CA ASP A 60 -21.38 10.90 0.47
C ASP A 60 -20.58 10.41 -0.76
N GLU A 61 -19.65 9.48 -0.56
CA GLU A 61 -18.91 8.84 -1.65
C GLU A 61 -19.82 7.97 -2.52
N SER A 62 -20.72 7.20 -1.91
CA SER A 62 -21.69 6.39 -2.66
C SER A 62 -22.59 7.24 -3.53
N GLN A 63 -23.01 8.42 -3.05
CA GLN A 63 -23.79 9.38 -3.85
C GLN A 63 -22.99 9.92 -5.04
N ALA A 64 -21.70 10.25 -4.86
CA ALA A 64 -20.84 10.69 -5.94
C ALA A 64 -20.71 9.62 -7.03
N ILE A 65 -20.52 8.36 -6.63
CA ILE A 65 -20.43 7.22 -7.54
C ILE A 65 -21.76 6.98 -8.27
N ALA A 66 -22.92 7.20 -7.63
CA ALA A 66 -24.23 7.06 -8.24
C ALA A 66 -24.48 8.04 -9.41
N MET A 67 -23.68 9.11 -9.51
CA MET A 67 -23.70 10.04 -10.64
C MET A 67 -22.96 9.52 -11.88
N LEU A 68 -22.19 8.43 -11.74
CA LEU A 68 -21.45 7.84 -12.85
C LEU A 68 -22.36 6.93 -13.68
N SER A 69 -22.42 7.16 -14.98
CA SER A 69 -23.12 6.31 -15.94
C SER A 69 -22.22 6.06 -17.13
N HIS A 70 -21.62 4.87 -17.19
CA HIS A 70 -20.68 4.48 -18.24
C HIS A 70 -20.68 2.95 -18.43
N PRO A 71 -20.57 2.41 -19.66
CA PRO A 71 -20.58 0.96 -19.90
C PRO A 71 -19.50 0.20 -19.14
N ASN A 72 -18.33 0.82 -18.89
CA ASN A 72 -17.21 0.22 -18.17
C ASN A 72 -17.17 0.58 -16.68
N ILE A 73 -18.27 1.06 -16.09
CA ILE A 73 -18.43 1.30 -14.65
C ILE A 73 -19.68 0.55 -14.18
N VAL A 74 -19.62 -0.07 -13.01
CA VAL A 74 -20.79 -0.68 -12.38
C VAL A 74 -21.77 0.41 -11.94
N SER A 75 -23.03 0.32 -12.41
CA SER A 75 -24.05 1.32 -12.11
C SER A 75 -24.54 1.19 -10.68
N VAL A 76 -24.59 2.29 -9.93
CA VAL A 76 -25.25 2.38 -8.63
C VAL A 76 -26.70 2.85 -8.84
N TYR A 77 -27.67 2.13 -8.25
CA TYR A 77 -29.09 2.38 -8.44
C TYR A 77 -29.75 3.06 -7.25
N ASP A 78 -29.22 2.82 -6.04
CA ASP A 78 -29.81 3.35 -4.82
C ASP A 78 -28.76 3.36 -3.70
N VAL A 79 -28.89 4.32 -2.76
CA VAL A 79 -28.02 4.42 -1.57
C VAL A 79 -28.92 4.70 -0.37
N SER A 80 -28.93 3.81 0.61
CA SER A 80 -29.77 3.92 1.80
C SER A 80 -29.00 4.38 3.02
N ARG A 81 -29.63 5.28 3.82
CA ARG A 81 -29.22 5.66 5.17
C ARG A 81 -29.94 4.87 6.26
N SER A 82 -30.82 3.93 5.87
CA SER A 82 -31.52 3.05 6.82
C SER A 82 -30.52 2.15 7.53
N SER A 83 -30.87 1.67 8.71
CA SER A 83 -30.06 0.65 9.40
C SER A 83 -30.54 -0.76 9.02
N PRO A 84 -29.65 -1.58 8.42
CA PRO A 84 -28.25 -1.32 8.05
C PRO A 84 -28.11 -0.38 6.84
N GLU A 85 -27.02 0.39 6.76
CA GLU A 85 -26.68 1.16 5.58
C GLU A 85 -26.27 0.23 4.43
N TYR A 86 -26.76 0.51 3.21
CA TYR A 86 -26.47 -0.29 2.03
C TYR A 86 -26.48 0.50 0.73
N ILE A 87 -25.80 -0.05 -0.27
CA ILE A 87 -25.78 0.44 -1.64
C ILE A 87 -26.39 -0.62 -2.54
N VAL A 88 -27.26 -0.22 -3.45
CA VAL A 88 -27.84 -1.09 -4.47
C VAL A 88 -27.18 -0.80 -5.81
N MET A 89 -26.65 -1.83 -6.44
CA MET A 89 -25.92 -1.69 -7.68
C MET A 89 -26.30 -2.77 -8.70
N GLU A 90 -25.83 -2.61 -9.90
CA GLU A 90 -25.92 -3.57 -10.98
C GLU A 90 -25.37 -4.93 -10.55
N LEU A 91 -26.15 -6.00 -10.73
CA LEU A 91 -25.67 -7.37 -10.57
C LEU A 91 -24.94 -7.78 -11.84
N ILE A 92 -23.63 -8.02 -11.73
CA ILE A 92 -22.79 -8.42 -12.84
C ILE A 92 -22.77 -9.94 -12.98
N ASP A 93 -23.10 -10.46 -14.16
CA ASP A 93 -22.89 -11.85 -14.53
C ASP A 93 -21.48 -12.01 -15.14
N GLY A 94 -20.52 -12.22 -14.29
CA GLY A 94 -19.11 -12.27 -14.65
C GLY A 94 -18.23 -12.77 -13.50
N ILE A 95 -16.93 -12.69 -13.71
CA ILE A 95 -15.91 -12.99 -12.70
C ILE A 95 -14.95 -11.82 -12.56
N THR A 96 -14.22 -11.73 -11.44
CA THR A 96 -13.19 -10.70 -11.30
C THR A 96 -12.03 -10.94 -12.27
N LEU A 97 -11.33 -9.89 -12.68
CA LEU A 97 -10.13 -10.01 -13.50
C LEU A 97 -9.06 -10.84 -12.79
N LYS A 98 -9.01 -10.80 -11.45
CA LYS A 98 -8.13 -11.68 -10.66
C LYS A 98 -8.45 -13.15 -10.90
N GLN A 99 -9.70 -13.56 -10.74
CA GLN A 99 -10.17 -14.92 -11.01
C GLN A 99 -9.97 -15.32 -12.49
N TYR A 100 -10.09 -14.35 -13.40
CA TYR A 100 -9.86 -14.58 -14.82
C TYR A 100 -8.39 -14.92 -15.09
N MET A 101 -7.45 -14.12 -14.55
CA MET A 101 -6.01 -14.37 -14.66
C MET A 101 -5.57 -15.65 -13.96
N GLU A 102 -6.11 -15.95 -12.77
CA GLU A 102 -5.83 -17.21 -12.06
C GLU A 102 -6.19 -18.46 -12.87
N ARG A 103 -7.27 -18.39 -13.67
CA ARG A 103 -7.68 -19.50 -14.55
C ARG A 103 -6.89 -19.60 -15.86
N ARG A 104 -6.45 -18.46 -16.38
CA ARG A 104 -5.80 -18.36 -17.70
C ARG A 104 -4.29 -18.28 -17.61
N GLY A 105 -3.75 -17.88 -16.47
CA GLY A 105 -2.36 -17.46 -16.34
C GLY A 105 -2.13 -16.11 -17.00
N ARG A 106 -0.96 -15.92 -17.57
CA ARG A 106 -0.59 -14.75 -18.36
C ARG A 106 -1.54 -14.55 -19.56
N LEU A 107 -2.00 -13.32 -19.76
CA LEU A 107 -2.85 -12.97 -20.91
C LEU A 107 -1.99 -12.58 -22.11
N ASN A 108 -2.50 -12.85 -23.31
CA ASN A 108 -1.84 -12.33 -24.49
C ASN A 108 -2.02 -10.79 -24.57
N TRP A 109 -1.08 -10.10 -25.22
CA TRP A 109 -1.05 -8.64 -25.27
C TRP A 109 -2.30 -8.01 -25.92
N ARG A 110 -2.99 -8.70 -26.87
CA ARG A 110 -4.22 -8.20 -27.51
C ARG A 110 -5.39 -8.21 -26.54
N GLU A 111 -5.49 -9.23 -25.72
CA GLU A 111 -6.50 -9.36 -24.65
C GLU A 111 -6.23 -8.35 -23.55
N SER A 112 -4.95 -8.18 -23.15
CA SER A 112 -4.52 -7.16 -22.18
C SER A 112 -4.83 -5.74 -22.68
N LEU A 113 -4.55 -5.46 -23.97
CA LEU A 113 -4.91 -4.19 -24.61
C LEU A 113 -6.43 -3.94 -24.59
N HIS A 114 -7.22 -4.98 -24.87
CA HIS A 114 -8.68 -4.88 -24.86
C HIS A 114 -9.21 -4.53 -23.48
N PHE A 115 -8.70 -5.18 -22.44
CA PHE A 115 -9.15 -4.95 -21.07
C PHE A 115 -8.67 -3.60 -20.55
N ILE A 116 -7.39 -3.27 -20.69
CA ILE A 116 -6.86 -2.00 -20.18
C ILE A 116 -7.53 -0.78 -20.87
N THR A 117 -7.82 -0.87 -22.15
CA THR A 117 -8.52 0.21 -22.87
C THR A 117 -9.90 0.46 -22.26
N GLN A 118 -10.64 -0.57 -21.89
CA GLN A 118 -11.96 -0.44 -21.26
C GLN A 118 -11.87 0.10 -19.83
N ILE A 119 -10.89 -0.35 -19.06
CA ILE A 119 -10.60 0.16 -17.70
C ILE A 119 -10.32 1.66 -17.78
N MET A 120 -9.43 2.07 -18.67
CA MET A 120 -9.05 3.48 -18.84
C MET A 120 -10.23 4.35 -19.33
N LYS A 121 -11.15 3.83 -20.15
CA LYS A 121 -12.39 4.54 -20.52
C LYS A 121 -13.29 4.78 -19.32
N GLY A 122 -13.44 3.79 -18.44
CA GLY A 122 -14.16 3.95 -17.17
C GLY A 122 -13.51 5.00 -16.27
N LEU A 123 -12.19 4.94 -16.10
CA LEU A 123 -11.43 5.90 -15.29
C LEU A 123 -11.49 7.32 -15.86
N SER A 124 -11.33 7.50 -17.18
CA SER A 124 -11.47 8.81 -17.83
C SER A 124 -12.84 9.44 -17.53
N HIS A 125 -13.92 8.64 -17.63
CA HIS A 125 -15.28 9.12 -17.30
C HIS A 125 -15.42 9.54 -15.84
N ALA A 126 -14.83 8.80 -14.88
CA ALA A 126 -14.86 9.15 -13.46
C ALA A 126 -14.00 10.40 -13.17
N HIS A 127 -12.79 10.45 -13.71
CA HIS A 127 -11.85 11.57 -13.53
C HIS A 127 -12.40 12.89 -14.09
N SER A 128 -13.09 12.86 -15.22
CA SER A 128 -13.75 14.07 -15.79
C SER A 128 -14.84 14.67 -14.89
N ARG A 129 -15.28 13.91 -13.85
CA ARG A 129 -16.25 14.35 -12.82
C ARG A 129 -15.59 14.57 -11.46
N GLY A 130 -14.26 14.57 -11.39
CA GLY A 130 -13.50 14.77 -10.16
C GLY A 130 -13.52 13.55 -9.22
N ILE A 131 -13.92 12.37 -9.70
CA ILE A 131 -13.99 11.14 -8.92
C ILE A 131 -12.74 10.30 -9.20
N VAL A 132 -11.95 10.01 -8.16
CA VAL A 132 -10.76 9.17 -8.18
C VAL A 132 -11.10 7.84 -7.53
N HIS A 133 -10.68 6.72 -8.13
CA HIS A 133 -11.01 5.38 -7.64
C HIS A 133 -10.21 4.98 -6.40
N ARG A 134 -8.90 5.24 -6.37
CA ARG A 134 -7.95 5.04 -5.26
C ARG A 134 -7.62 3.59 -4.89
N ASP A 135 -8.30 2.61 -5.45
CA ASP A 135 -8.10 1.16 -5.18
C ASP A 135 -8.28 0.32 -6.46
N ILE A 136 -7.61 0.72 -7.55
CA ILE A 136 -7.62 -0.05 -8.81
C ILE A 136 -6.76 -1.29 -8.64
N LYS A 137 -7.41 -2.45 -8.78
CA LYS A 137 -6.79 -3.78 -8.70
C LYS A 137 -7.66 -4.81 -9.40
N PRO A 138 -7.13 -5.98 -9.78
CA PRO A 138 -7.90 -6.99 -10.52
C PRO A 138 -9.15 -7.51 -9.80
N GLN A 139 -9.20 -7.44 -8.47
CA GLN A 139 -10.38 -7.80 -7.69
C GLN A 139 -11.55 -6.84 -7.89
N ASN A 140 -11.25 -5.55 -8.19
CA ASN A 140 -12.24 -4.49 -8.40
C ASN A 140 -12.57 -4.27 -9.88
N ILE A 141 -12.23 -5.23 -10.74
CA ILE A 141 -12.51 -5.21 -12.18
C ILE A 141 -13.27 -6.48 -12.52
N MET A 142 -14.49 -6.34 -13.04
CA MET A 142 -15.33 -7.46 -13.45
C MET A 142 -15.20 -7.70 -14.95
N VAL A 143 -14.96 -8.95 -15.33
CA VAL A 143 -14.97 -9.42 -16.73
C VAL A 143 -16.29 -10.14 -16.98
N LEU A 144 -17.08 -9.65 -17.93
CA LEU A 144 -18.36 -10.19 -18.30
C LEU A 144 -18.20 -11.32 -19.33
N ARG A 145 -19.25 -12.09 -19.56
CA ARG A 145 -19.23 -13.23 -20.50
C ARG A 145 -18.98 -12.82 -21.97
N ASP A 146 -19.33 -11.62 -22.33
CA ASP A 146 -19.11 -11.05 -23.68
C ASP A 146 -17.69 -10.45 -23.86
N GLY A 147 -16.84 -10.54 -22.82
CA GLY A 147 -15.51 -9.96 -22.81
C GLY A 147 -15.47 -8.47 -22.48
N SER A 148 -16.60 -7.85 -22.18
CA SER A 148 -16.61 -6.48 -21.69
C SER A 148 -16.13 -6.40 -20.25
N VAL A 149 -15.62 -5.23 -19.83
CA VAL A 149 -15.05 -4.99 -18.51
C VAL A 149 -15.79 -3.87 -17.81
N LYS A 150 -16.04 -4.05 -16.51
CA LYS A 150 -16.59 -3.02 -15.63
C LYS A 150 -15.74 -2.84 -14.38
N VAL A 151 -15.41 -1.57 -14.09
CA VAL A 151 -14.77 -1.17 -12.84
C VAL A 151 -15.83 -1.05 -11.75
N THR A 152 -15.55 -1.63 -10.58
CA THR A 152 -16.43 -1.64 -9.40
C THR A 152 -15.69 -1.11 -8.18
N ASP A 153 -16.42 -0.83 -7.10
CA ASP A 153 -15.86 -0.47 -5.79
C ASP A 153 -14.99 0.78 -5.75
N PHE A 154 -15.45 1.85 -6.42
CA PHE A 154 -14.83 3.17 -6.32
C PHE A 154 -14.69 3.63 -4.85
N GLY A 155 -13.49 3.97 -4.45
CA GLY A 155 -13.08 4.85 -3.35
C GLY A 155 -13.53 4.56 -1.91
N ILE A 156 -14.50 3.69 -1.68
CA ILE A 156 -15.11 3.46 -0.36
C ILE A 156 -14.10 2.85 0.66
N ALA A 157 -13.01 2.26 0.18
CA ALA A 157 -12.00 1.59 1.02
C ALA A 157 -10.99 2.54 1.70
N CYS A 158 -10.74 3.73 1.13
CA CYS A 158 -9.75 4.70 1.65
C CYS A 158 -10.17 5.38 2.97
N LEU A 159 -11.32 5.04 3.53
CA LEU A 159 -11.87 5.66 4.74
C LEU A 159 -11.32 5.06 6.05
N SER A 160 -10.64 3.94 5.99
CA SER A 160 -10.11 3.21 7.16
C SER A 160 -8.63 3.53 7.46
N ASN A 161 -8.21 4.80 7.34
CA ASN A 161 -6.92 5.26 7.87
C ASN A 161 -6.94 5.34 9.41
N SER A 162 -7.38 4.29 10.07
CA SER A 162 -7.10 4.05 11.49
C SER A 162 -6.00 3.00 11.55
N ALA A 163 -4.86 3.38 12.09
CA ALA A 163 -3.58 2.70 12.10
C ALA A 163 -3.55 1.29 12.79
N ASN A 164 -4.67 0.60 12.96
CA ASN A 164 -4.76 -0.56 13.85
C ASN A 164 -5.35 -1.85 13.26
N THR A 165 -5.58 -1.97 11.95
CA THR A 165 -6.01 -3.26 11.41
C THR A 165 -5.36 -3.54 10.06
N MET A 166 -4.14 -4.08 10.07
CA MET A 166 -3.55 -4.76 8.92
C MET A 166 -4.29 -6.09 8.73
N THR A 167 -5.42 -6.07 8.02
CA THR A 167 -6.10 -7.29 7.60
C THR A 167 -5.40 -7.88 6.38
N GLN A 168 -5.55 -9.18 6.16
CA GLN A 168 -5.00 -9.91 5.00
C GLN A 168 -5.45 -9.29 3.66
N GLU A 169 -6.59 -8.58 3.63
CA GLU A 169 -7.11 -7.83 2.48
C GLU A 169 -6.31 -6.52 2.23
N ALA A 170 -5.82 -5.88 3.29
CA ALA A 170 -4.94 -4.71 3.17
C ALA A 170 -3.58 -5.12 2.55
N LEU A 171 -3.08 -6.33 2.88
CA LEU A 171 -1.85 -6.89 2.31
C LEU A 171 -1.99 -7.07 0.78
N GLY A 172 -3.16 -7.52 0.28
CA GLY A 172 -3.41 -7.69 -1.15
C GLY A 172 -3.50 -6.38 -1.94
N SER A 173 -3.95 -5.28 -1.31
CA SER A 173 -4.10 -3.97 -1.95
C SER A 173 -2.77 -3.25 -2.14
N VAL A 174 -1.76 -3.54 -1.32
CA VAL A 174 -0.44 -2.88 -1.37
C VAL A 174 0.31 -3.15 -2.69
N HIS A 175 0.06 -4.28 -3.35
CA HIS A 175 0.70 -4.61 -4.63
C HIS A 175 0.33 -3.68 -5.80
N TYR A 176 -0.72 -2.88 -5.65
CA TYR A 176 -1.21 -1.94 -6.68
C TYR A 176 -1.18 -0.49 -6.19
N ILE A 177 -0.57 -0.23 -5.03
CA ILE A 177 -0.51 1.10 -4.42
C ILE A 177 0.35 2.04 -5.26
N SER A 178 -0.10 3.29 -5.43
CA SER A 178 0.75 4.29 -6.08
C SER A 178 1.82 4.84 -5.14
N PRO A 179 2.97 5.33 -5.65
CA PRO A 179 4.03 5.92 -4.85
C PRO A 179 3.55 7.03 -3.91
N GLU A 180 2.66 7.91 -4.37
CA GLU A 180 2.08 8.99 -3.57
C GLU A 180 1.20 8.46 -2.44
N GLN A 181 0.43 7.39 -2.67
CA GLN A 181 -0.35 6.74 -1.62
C GLN A 181 0.55 6.06 -0.58
N ALA A 182 1.62 5.41 -1.03
CA ALA A 182 2.61 4.79 -0.15
C ALA A 182 3.32 5.82 0.74
N LYS A 183 3.51 7.06 0.25
CA LYS A 183 4.01 8.20 1.04
C LYS A 183 2.95 8.82 1.97
N GLY A 184 1.69 8.38 1.92
CA GLY A 184 0.60 8.98 2.67
C GLY A 184 0.07 10.30 2.08
N ASN A 185 0.48 10.65 0.87
CA ASN A 185 -0.01 11.83 0.16
C ASN A 185 -1.43 11.61 -0.37
N ARG A 186 -2.14 12.71 -0.61
CA ARG A 186 -3.50 12.63 -1.18
C ARG A 186 -3.45 12.13 -2.63
N PRO A 187 -4.11 11.01 -2.96
CA PRO A 187 -4.15 10.49 -4.31
C PRO A 187 -4.99 11.36 -5.26
N ASP A 188 -4.56 11.48 -6.50
CA ASP A 188 -5.30 12.11 -7.60
C ASP A 188 -5.56 11.11 -8.76
N ALA A 189 -6.05 11.59 -9.91
CA ALA A 189 -6.32 10.76 -11.08
C ALA A 189 -5.09 9.97 -11.58
N ARG A 190 -3.88 10.49 -11.37
CA ARG A 190 -2.62 9.85 -11.77
C ARG A 190 -2.28 8.64 -10.89
N SER A 191 -2.83 8.58 -9.67
CA SER A 191 -2.72 7.39 -8.81
C SER A 191 -3.45 6.19 -9.41
N ASP A 192 -4.67 6.41 -9.95
CA ASP A 192 -5.42 5.35 -10.62
C ASP A 192 -4.72 4.89 -11.91
N ILE A 193 -4.06 5.81 -12.64
CA ILE A 193 -3.28 5.47 -13.83
C ILE A 193 -2.09 4.58 -13.48
N TYR A 194 -1.39 4.86 -12.38
CA TYR A 194 -0.32 4.00 -11.88
C TYR A 194 -0.82 2.59 -11.57
N SER A 195 -1.90 2.49 -10.79
CA SER A 195 -2.49 1.21 -10.42
C SER A 195 -3.01 0.44 -11.65
N ALA A 196 -3.57 1.13 -12.64
CA ALA A 196 -3.95 0.54 -13.93
C ALA A 196 -2.72 0.05 -14.74
N GLY A 197 -1.59 0.75 -14.66
CA GLY A 197 -0.30 0.30 -15.18
C GLY A 197 0.17 -1.00 -14.54
N VAL A 198 0.06 -1.12 -13.21
CA VAL A 198 0.38 -2.36 -12.47
C VAL A 198 -0.53 -3.51 -12.89
N VAL A 199 -1.83 -3.25 -13.07
CA VAL A 199 -2.77 -4.26 -13.59
C VAL A 199 -2.39 -4.69 -15.01
N LEU A 200 -2.01 -3.75 -15.89
CA LEU A 200 -1.54 -4.07 -17.25
C LEU A 200 -0.26 -4.91 -17.20
N TYR A 201 0.68 -4.55 -16.35
CA TYR A 201 1.91 -5.32 -16.14
C TYR A 201 1.61 -6.76 -15.72
N GLU A 202 0.75 -6.97 -14.73
CA GLU A 202 0.36 -8.31 -14.27
C GLU A 202 -0.36 -9.10 -15.39
N MET A 203 -1.24 -8.47 -16.17
CA MET A 203 -1.87 -9.11 -17.32
C MET A 203 -0.85 -9.60 -18.37
N LEU A 204 0.15 -8.77 -18.71
CA LEU A 204 1.16 -9.05 -19.73
C LEU A 204 2.17 -10.11 -19.27
N THR A 205 2.61 -10.04 -18.01
CA THR A 205 3.73 -10.86 -17.51
C THR A 205 3.27 -12.08 -16.70
N GLY A 206 2.04 -12.07 -16.19
CA GLY A 206 1.54 -13.05 -15.23
C GLY A 206 2.16 -12.94 -13.84
N ARG A 207 2.90 -11.85 -13.57
CA ARG A 207 3.58 -11.58 -12.30
C ARG A 207 3.31 -10.17 -11.83
N LEU A 208 3.38 -9.95 -10.53
CA LEU A 208 3.39 -8.61 -9.97
C LEU A 208 4.74 -7.91 -10.27
N PRO A 209 4.76 -6.57 -10.45
CA PRO A 209 6.01 -5.84 -10.66
C PRO A 209 6.92 -5.86 -9.43
N PHE A 210 6.33 -5.92 -8.26
CA PHE A 210 7.00 -5.94 -6.97
C PHE A 210 6.37 -6.96 -6.04
N GLU A 211 7.20 -7.76 -5.40
CA GLU A 211 6.82 -8.78 -4.43
C GLU A 211 7.73 -8.64 -3.19
N GLY A 212 7.23 -9.01 -2.02
CA GLY A 212 7.99 -8.94 -0.77
C GLY A 212 7.23 -9.59 0.38
N ASP A 213 7.95 -9.91 1.45
CA ASP A 213 7.42 -10.63 2.60
C ASP A 213 6.52 -9.76 3.50
N SER A 214 6.52 -8.46 3.29
CA SER A 214 5.69 -7.51 4.04
C SER A 214 5.05 -6.45 3.14
N ALA A 215 3.90 -5.91 3.55
CA ALA A 215 3.25 -4.80 2.87
C ALA A 215 4.16 -3.55 2.79
N VAL A 216 4.99 -3.33 3.81
CA VAL A 216 5.94 -2.21 3.86
C VAL A 216 7.05 -2.40 2.82
N SER A 217 7.60 -3.61 2.70
CA SER A 217 8.62 -3.93 1.68
C SER A 217 8.09 -3.69 0.27
N VAL A 218 6.86 -4.14 -0.05
CA VAL A 218 6.22 -3.91 -1.34
C VAL A 218 5.99 -2.40 -1.57
N ALA A 219 5.49 -1.68 -0.57
CA ALA A 219 5.27 -0.24 -0.68
C ALA A 219 6.57 0.53 -0.96
N ILE A 220 7.68 0.18 -0.31
CA ILE A 220 9.01 0.79 -0.55
C ILE A 220 9.46 0.54 -1.99
N GLN A 221 9.25 -0.66 -2.54
CA GLN A 221 9.61 -0.95 -3.93
C GLN A 221 8.83 -0.07 -4.92
N HIS A 222 7.53 0.19 -4.67
CA HIS A 222 6.75 1.15 -5.46
C HIS A 222 7.31 2.58 -5.40
N LEU A 223 7.99 2.96 -4.31
CA LEU A 223 8.59 4.29 -4.13
C LEU A 223 9.92 4.47 -4.86
N SER A 224 10.76 3.45 -4.85
CA SER A 224 12.20 3.59 -5.16
C SER A 224 12.73 2.62 -6.20
N SER A 225 11.96 1.61 -6.61
CA SER A 225 12.44 0.59 -7.53
C SER A 225 11.79 0.72 -8.92
N VAL A 226 12.52 0.31 -9.96
CA VAL A 226 11.99 0.14 -11.30
C VAL A 226 11.88 -1.36 -11.56
N PRO A 227 10.70 -1.89 -11.90
CA PRO A 227 10.55 -3.32 -12.13
C PRO A 227 11.25 -3.74 -13.41
N LEU A 228 11.42 -5.05 -13.61
CA LEU A 228 11.80 -5.60 -14.90
C LEU A 228 10.76 -5.15 -15.94
N SER A 229 11.24 -4.80 -17.15
CA SER A 229 10.29 -4.42 -18.19
C SER A 229 9.51 -5.66 -18.69
N PRO A 230 8.27 -5.51 -19.15
CA PRO A 230 7.47 -6.63 -19.64
C PRO A 230 8.19 -7.51 -20.68
N ARG A 231 9.00 -6.94 -21.58
CA ARG A 231 9.75 -7.69 -22.60
C ARG A 231 10.96 -8.45 -22.06
N GLU A 232 11.51 -8.04 -20.91
CA GLU A 232 12.53 -8.83 -20.20
C GLU A 232 11.95 -10.14 -19.65
N ILE A 233 10.61 -10.21 -19.45
CA ILE A 233 9.90 -11.40 -18.99
C ILE A 233 9.26 -12.16 -20.16
N ASP A 234 8.65 -11.44 -21.10
CA ASP A 234 7.98 -11.97 -22.28
C ASP A 234 8.36 -11.17 -23.54
N PRO A 235 9.30 -11.65 -24.36
CA PRO A 235 9.72 -10.97 -25.59
C PRO A 235 8.60 -10.78 -26.64
N ASP A 236 7.47 -11.51 -26.53
CA ASP A 236 6.33 -11.37 -27.43
C ASP A 236 5.48 -10.13 -27.17
N VAL A 237 5.73 -9.41 -26.08
CA VAL A 237 5.09 -8.13 -25.79
C VAL A 237 5.61 -7.07 -26.76
N PRO A 238 4.73 -6.35 -27.50
CA PRO A 238 5.15 -5.27 -28.38
C PRO A 238 5.83 -4.13 -27.60
N GLU A 239 6.88 -3.55 -28.17
CA GLU A 239 7.68 -2.50 -27.53
C GLU A 239 6.84 -1.27 -27.15
N ALA A 240 5.94 -0.83 -28.04
CA ALA A 240 5.08 0.31 -27.73
C ALA A 240 4.14 0.03 -26.55
N LEU A 241 3.62 -1.20 -26.40
CA LEU A 241 2.78 -1.56 -25.26
C LEU A 241 3.57 -1.65 -23.94
N GLU A 242 4.81 -2.14 -24.01
CA GLU A 242 5.74 -2.07 -22.89
C GLU A 242 6.01 -0.62 -22.46
N LYS A 243 6.32 0.28 -23.42
CA LYS A 243 6.52 1.72 -23.14
C LYS A 243 5.29 2.33 -22.47
N ILE A 244 4.06 2.03 -22.94
CA ILE A 244 2.82 2.49 -22.31
C ILE A 244 2.70 1.98 -20.87
N CYS A 245 2.95 0.70 -20.65
CA CYS A 245 2.90 0.08 -19.33
C CYS A 245 3.88 0.75 -18.36
N MET A 246 5.14 0.87 -18.75
CA MET A 246 6.22 1.43 -17.91
C MET A 246 6.02 2.92 -17.67
N LYS A 247 5.54 3.69 -18.65
CA LYS A 247 5.18 5.11 -18.48
C LYS A 247 4.05 5.29 -17.46
N ALA A 248 3.02 4.45 -17.52
CA ALA A 248 1.93 4.47 -16.53
C ALA A 248 2.45 4.17 -15.11
N MET A 249 3.47 3.32 -14.98
CA MET A 249 4.09 2.92 -13.72
C MET A 249 5.29 3.78 -13.30
N ALA A 250 5.52 4.94 -13.91
CA ALA A 250 6.58 5.85 -13.48
C ALA A 250 6.37 6.26 -12.02
N SER A 251 7.39 6.11 -11.17
CA SER A 251 7.34 6.50 -9.75
C SER A 251 7.23 8.02 -9.60
N ASP A 252 7.91 8.77 -10.48
CA ASP A 252 7.75 10.21 -10.60
C ASP A 252 6.41 10.53 -11.29
N ILE A 253 5.55 11.25 -10.57
CA ILE A 253 4.20 11.58 -11.00
C ILE A 253 4.16 12.47 -12.25
N ASP A 254 5.20 13.28 -12.48
CA ASP A 254 5.30 14.19 -13.63
C ASP A 254 5.82 13.49 -14.90
N ARG A 255 6.45 12.33 -14.75
CA ARG A 255 6.84 11.46 -15.87
C ARG A 255 5.73 10.49 -16.29
N ARG A 256 4.68 10.39 -15.49
CA ARG A 256 3.50 9.56 -15.74
C ARG A 256 2.54 10.22 -16.73
N TYR A 257 1.54 9.50 -17.21
CA TYR A 257 0.46 10.10 -17.95
C TYR A 257 -0.29 11.14 -17.10
N PRO A 258 -0.48 12.37 -17.58
CA PRO A 258 -1.17 13.42 -16.83
C PRO A 258 -2.67 13.16 -16.67
N THR A 259 -3.29 12.42 -17.61
CA THR A 259 -4.71 12.08 -17.60
C THR A 259 -4.94 10.68 -18.18
N ALA A 260 -6.07 10.07 -17.81
CA ALA A 260 -6.51 8.80 -18.40
C ALA A 260 -6.70 8.90 -19.93
N ASP A 261 -7.13 10.07 -20.45
CA ASP A 261 -7.27 10.31 -21.87
C ASP A 261 -5.93 10.32 -22.61
N ALA A 262 -4.87 10.81 -21.98
CA ALA A 262 -3.53 10.76 -22.56
C ALA A 262 -3.04 9.30 -22.71
N MET A 263 -3.26 8.44 -21.71
CA MET A 263 -2.96 7.02 -21.84
C MET A 263 -3.85 6.32 -22.89
N LEU A 264 -5.13 6.66 -22.94
CA LEU A 264 -6.05 6.15 -23.97
C LEU A 264 -5.61 6.53 -25.39
N ALA A 265 -5.08 7.73 -25.59
CA ALA A 265 -4.58 8.17 -26.91
C ALA A 265 -3.43 7.27 -27.39
N ASP A 266 -2.44 6.99 -26.51
CA ASP A 266 -1.32 6.12 -26.85
C ASP A 266 -1.79 4.66 -27.08
N LEU A 267 -2.72 4.14 -26.27
CA LEU A 267 -3.33 2.82 -26.48
C LEU A 267 -4.08 2.69 -27.81
N GLU A 268 -4.81 3.73 -28.22
CA GLU A 268 -5.54 3.78 -29.49
C GLU A 268 -4.58 3.95 -30.68
N GLU A 269 -3.49 4.69 -30.53
CA GLU A 269 -2.44 4.82 -31.55
C GLU A 269 -1.71 3.48 -31.73
N PHE A 270 -1.30 2.84 -30.64
CA PHE A 270 -0.73 1.49 -30.65
C PHE A 270 -1.67 0.47 -31.31
N ARG A 271 -2.98 0.54 -31.03
CA ARG A 271 -3.96 -0.37 -31.65
C ARG A 271 -4.02 -0.22 -33.17
N LYS A 272 -3.83 1.01 -33.70
CA LYS A 272 -3.80 1.29 -35.15
C LYS A 272 -2.47 0.92 -35.78
N ASN A 273 -1.38 1.16 -35.07
CA ASN A 273 -0.01 0.87 -35.50
C ASN A 273 0.79 0.25 -34.36
N PRO A 274 0.94 -1.09 -34.30
CA PRO A 274 1.71 -1.76 -33.25
C PRO A 274 3.20 -1.38 -33.20
N ASP A 275 3.75 -0.85 -34.28
CA ASP A 275 5.14 -0.42 -34.39
C ASP A 275 5.31 1.10 -34.17
N VAL A 276 4.33 1.75 -33.54
CA VAL A 276 4.41 3.17 -33.22
C VAL A 276 5.57 3.45 -32.27
N ASP A 277 6.38 4.45 -32.60
CA ASP A 277 7.41 4.94 -31.68
C ASP A 277 6.81 6.01 -30.77
N LEU A 278 6.69 5.67 -29.50
CA LEU A 278 6.20 6.57 -28.46
C LEU A 278 7.39 7.33 -27.86
N ASP A 279 7.21 8.63 -27.65
CA ASP A 279 8.21 9.51 -27.03
C ASP A 279 8.31 9.22 -25.51
N PHE A 280 8.92 8.06 -25.20
CA PHE A 280 9.18 7.62 -23.83
C PHE A 280 10.33 6.62 -23.82
N SER A 281 11.33 6.89 -22.95
CA SER A 281 12.47 5.99 -22.71
C SER A 281 12.36 5.32 -21.34
N ILE A 282 12.42 3.98 -21.33
CA ILE A 282 12.43 3.19 -20.08
C ILE A 282 13.73 3.43 -19.31
N GLU A 283 14.84 3.72 -20.01
CA GLU A 283 16.12 4.04 -19.41
C GLU A 283 16.06 5.28 -18.53
N ASP A 284 15.18 6.23 -18.83
CA ASP A 284 15.00 7.44 -18.04
C ASP A 284 14.39 7.14 -16.66
N LEU A 285 13.63 6.05 -16.51
CA LEU A 285 13.12 5.59 -15.23
C LEU A 285 14.24 4.99 -14.35
N ARG A 286 15.31 4.48 -14.96
CA ARG A 286 16.43 3.81 -14.28
C ARG A 286 17.56 4.77 -13.88
N ARG A 287 17.50 6.03 -14.32
CA ARG A 287 18.50 7.04 -13.92
C ARG A 287 18.19 7.52 -12.51
N PRO A 288 19.15 7.45 -11.55
CA PRO A 288 18.98 8.14 -10.28
C PRO A 288 18.92 9.65 -10.57
N ASP A 289 18.01 10.35 -9.94
CA ASP A 289 17.99 11.80 -9.93
C ASP A 289 19.31 12.28 -9.27
N THR A 290 20.31 12.59 -10.09
CA THR A 290 21.49 13.31 -9.67
C THR A 290 21.09 14.79 -9.60
N ASP A 291 21.10 15.33 -8.40
CA ASP A 291 20.97 16.73 -8.01
C ASP A 291 19.60 17.17 -7.43
N GLU A 292 19.29 16.66 -6.22
CA GLU A 292 18.71 17.53 -5.21
C GLU A 292 19.43 17.32 -3.86
N PRO A 293 20.03 18.39 -3.28
CA PRO A 293 20.60 18.30 -1.94
C PRO A 293 19.46 18.12 -0.94
N THR A 294 19.61 17.13 -0.06
CA THR A 294 18.72 16.83 1.05
C THR A 294 18.33 18.13 1.79
N GLN A 295 17.13 18.63 1.56
CA GLN A 295 16.60 19.74 2.33
C GLN A 295 16.26 19.24 3.73
N TYR A 296 16.97 19.78 4.69
CA TYR A 296 16.73 19.66 6.12
C TYR A 296 15.29 20.08 6.43
N ILE A 297 14.46 19.18 6.93
CA ILE A 297 13.10 19.50 7.40
C ILE A 297 13.26 20.20 8.75
N PRO A 298 12.92 21.49 8.88
CA PRO A 298 12.91 22.13 10.20
C PRO A 298 11.72 21.59 11.00
N ALA A 299 11.98 21.29 12.27
CA ALA A 299 11.00 20.80 13.22
C ALA A 299 9.74 21.68 13.23
N VAL A 300 8.57 21.03 13.11
CA VAL A 300 7.26 21.68 13.17
C VAL A 300 7.11 22.37 14.52
N GLN A 301 7.07 23.70 14.53
CA GLN A 301 6.68 24.46 15.70
C GLN A 301 5.17 24.33 15.92
N ALA A 302 4.80 23.96 17.14
CA ALA A 302 3.43 23.84 17.58
C ALA A 302 2.67 25.17 17.39
N VAL A 303 1.58 25.11 16.61
CA VAL A 303 0.67 26.24 16.42
C VAL A 303 -0.24 26.34 17.63
N THR A 304 -0.09 27.39 18.42
CA THR A 304 -1.02 27.78 19.48
C THR A 304 -2.32 28.34 18.86
N PRO A 305 -3.50 27.94 19.33
CA PRO A 305 -4.75 28.46 18.79
C PRO A 305 -4.97 29.91 19.17
N LYS A 306 -5.26 30.71 18.17
CA LYS A 306 -5.59 32.16 18.30
C LYS A 306 -7.00 32.27 18.86
N ARG A 307 -7.11 32.98 20.00
CA ARG A 307 -8.33 33.32 20.69
C ARG A 307 -9.10 34.38 19.90
N GLU A 308 -10.33 34.09 19.48
CA GLU A 308 -11.22 35.06 18.85
C GLU A 308 -11.80 36.00 19.93
N GLU A 309 -11.80 37.30 19.64
CA GLU A 309 -12.45 38.33 20.41
C GLU A 309 -13.94 38.43 20.02
N PRO A 310 -14.84 38.79 20.97
CA PRO A 310 -16.28 38.83 20.70
C PRO A 310 -16.67 40.12 19.94
N GLN A 311 -17.55 39.96 18.95
CA GLN A 311 -18.22 41.08 18.28
C GLN A 311 -19.30 41.70 19.15
N GLU A 312 -19.34 43.03 19.15
CA GLU A 312 -20.35 43.85 19.86
C GLU A 312 -21.69 43.81 19.11
N ASP A 313 -22.78 43.56 19.85
CA ASP A 313 -24.16 43.67 19.39
C ASP A 313 -24.75 45.07 19.58
N GLU A 314 -25.45 45.57 18.58
CA GLU A 314 -26.20 46.86 18.62
C GLU A 314 -27.49 46.79 19.47
N PRO A 315 -28.01 47.95 19.98
CA PRO A 315 -28.98 47.97 21.07
C PRO A 315 -30.43 47.82 20.62
N VAL A 316 -31.18 46.99 21.32
CA VAL A 316 -32.64 46.80 21.20
C VAL A 316 -33.41 47.57 22.24
N ASP A 317 -34.48 48.20 21.82
CA ASP A 317 -35.38 49.18 22.43
C ASP A 317 -36.05 48.76 23.79
N GLU A 318 -35.92 49.60 24.81
CA GLU A 318 -36.07 49.37 26.25
C GLU A 318 -37.46 49.68 26.83
N LYS A 319 -38.59 49.45 26.21
CA LYS A 319 -39.89 49.86 26.80
C LYS A 319 -41.01 48.81 26.95
N LYS A 320 -40.82 47.54 26.57
CA LYS A 320 -41.86 46.50 26.71
C LYS A 320 -41.55 45.36 27.69
N THR A 321 -40.34 45.27 28.20
CA THR A 321 -39.87 44.10 28.96
C THR A 321 -39.91 44.23 30.49
N GLN A 322 -40.19 45.44 31.06
CA GLN A 322 -40.08 45.65 32.48
C GLN A 322 -41.22 45.08 33.38
N LYS A 323 -42.39 44.76 32.83
CA LYS A 323 -43.47 44.15 33.62
C LYS A 323 -43.46 42.61 33.65
N MET A 324 -42.79 41.97 32.72
CA MET A 324 -42.67 40.51 32.68
C MET A 324 -41.47 40.00 33.51
N LEU A 325 -40.46 40.86 33.73
CA LEU A 325 -39.24 40.52 34.45
C LEU A 325 -39.41 40.42 35.97
N LEU A 326 -40.39 41.17 36.57
CA LEU A 326 -40.63 41.16 38.03
C LEU A 326 -41.33 39.87 38.49
N LEU A 327 -42.16 39.25 37.67
CA LEU A 327 -42.82 37.98 38.05
C LEU A 327 -41.88 36.75 37.83
N ALA A 328 -41.06 36.77 36.79
CA ALA A 328 -40.07 35.70 36.53
C ALA A 328 -38.91 35.73 37.52
N GLY A 329 -38.51 36.95 37.99
CA GLY A 329 -37.45 37.13 38.98
C GLY A 329 -37.77 36.55 40.35
N GLY A 330 -39.06 36.66 40.79
CA GLY A 330 -39.51 36.10 42.08
C GLY A 330 -39.48 34.57 42.12
N ILE A 331 -39.87 33.90 41.00
CA ILE A 331 -39.87 32.44 40.90
C ILE A 331 -38.44 31.92 40.74
N ALA A 332 -37.59 32.62 40.00
CA ALA A 332 -36.19 32.27 39.84
C ALA A 332 -35.40 32.40 41.16
N LEU A 333 -35.69 33.46 41.97
CA LEU A 333 -35.03 33.63 43.23
C LEU A 333 -35.44 32.54 44.23
N ALA A 334 -36.72 32.14 44.26
CA ALA A 334 -37.22 31.06 45.11
C ALA A 334 -36.61 29.71 44.71
N ALA A 335 -36.47 29.44 43.38
CA ALA A 335 -35.81 28.24 42.86
C ALA A 335 -34.32 28.20 43.19
N VAL A 336 -33.62 29.35 43.12
CA VAL A 336 -32.20 29.46 43.50
C VAL A 336 -32.01 29.24 45.01
N ILE A 337 -32.92 29.77 45.88
CA ILE A 337 -32.86 29.54 47.33
C ILE A 337 -33.11 28.05 47.67
N VAL A 338 -34.10 27.41 47.03
CA VAL A 338 -34.37 25.97 47.22
C VAL A 338 -33.20 25.13 46.71
N PHE A 339 -32.60 25.49 45.56
CA PHE A 339 -31.43 24.82 45.01
C PHE A 339 -30.18 25.04 45.88
N ALA A 340 -30.00 26.23 46.44
CA ALA A 340 -28.90 26.51 47.35
C ALA A 340 -29.05 25.72 48.66
N LEU A 341 -30.28 25.69 49.27
CA LEU A 341 -30.56 24.87 50.45
C LEU A 341 -30.41 23.37 50.18
N TRP A 342 -30.83 22.90 48.99
CA TRP A 342 -30.62 21.51 48.57
C TRP A 342 -29.13 21.17 48.46
N ASN A 343 -28.31 22.07 47.88
CA ASN A 343 -26.85 21.86 47.77
C ASN A 343 -26.16 21.90 49.14
N VAL A 344 -26.62 22.78 50.09
CA VAL A 344 -26.07 22.84 51.46
C VAL A 344 -26.42 21.56 52.24
N ILE A 345 -27.64 21.04 52.09
CA ILE A 345 -28.09 19.82 52.76
C ILE A 345 -27.39 18.59 52.13
N MET A 346 -27.31 18.52 50.79
CA MET A 346 -26.61 17.43 50.09
C MET A 346 -25.09 17.53 50.24
N GLY A 347 -24.52 18.73 50.35
CA GLY A 347 -23.08 18.93 50.59
C GLY A 347 -22.63 18.44 51.98
N SER A 348 -23.54 18.46 52.97
CA SER A 348 -23.25 17.95 54.33
C SER A 348 -23.20 16.41 54.42
N PHE A 349 -23.70 15.70 53.40
CA PHE A 349 -23.65 14.24 53.32
C PHE A 349 -22.59 13.69 52.34
N ARG A 350 -21.92 14.57 51.59
CA ARG A 350 -20.74 14.15 50.81
C ARG A 350 -19.51 14.16 51.73
N LYS A 351 -19.20 13.05 52.32
CA LYS A 351 -17.81 12.75 52.70
C LYS A 351 -17.02 12.73 51.38
N GLU A 352 -16.21 13.74 51.13
CA GLU A 352 -15.19 13.64 50.06
C GLU A 352 -14.35 12.41 50.33
N PRO A 353 -14.22 11.49 49.35
CA PRO A 353 -13.20 10.46 49.48
C PRO A 353 -11.87 11.19 49.54
N VAL A 354 -11.08 10.94 50.54
CA VAL A 354 -9.68 11.38 50.64
C VAL A 354 -9.02 10.85 49.38
N GLN A 355 -8.78 11.71 48.39
CA GLN A 355 -8.06 11.35 47.17
C GLN A 355 -6.60 11.21 47.57
N THR A 356 -6.20 9.98 47.88
CA THR A 356 -4.79 9.64 48.08
C THR A 356 -4.09 9.68 46.71
N GLU A 357 -3.17 10.59 46.55
CA GLU A 357 -2.30 10.67 45.37
C GLU A 357 -1.18 9.65 45.53
N PHE A 358 -0.89 8.89 44.49
CA PHE A 358 0.15 7.90 44.48
C PHE A 358 1.15 8.23 43.36
N THR A 359 2.43 8.23 43.69
CA THR A 359 3.50 8.39 42.70
C THR A 359 3.87 7.04 42.10
N VAL A 360 3.88 6.97 40.78
CA VAL A 360 4.23 5.76 40.03
C VAL A 360 5.73 5.47 40.21
N PRO A 361 6.11 4.29 40.71
CA PRO A 361 7.51 3.92 40.86
C PRO A 361 8.17 3.62 39.50
N ASN A 362 9.51 3.78 39.44
CA ASN A 362 10.28 3.33 38.29
C ASN A 362 10.47 1.80 38.38
N LEU A 363 9.96 1.08 37.37
CA LEU A 363 10.02 -0.38 37.27
C LEU A 363 10.94 -0.86 36.13
N LEU A 364 11.54 0.05 35.38
CA LEU A 364 12.44 -0.31 34.26
C LEU A 364 13.64 -1.13 34.76
N GLY A 365 13.94 -2.20 34.06
CA GLY A 365 15.04 -3.12 34.42
C GLY A 365 14.69 -4.17 35.47
N MET A 366 13.51 -4.12 36.09
CA MET A 366 13.02 -5.17 37.00
C MET A 366 12.27 -6.25 36.22
N THR A 367 12.24 -7.47 36.72
CA THR A 367 11.28 -8.47 36.25
C THR A 367 9.89 -8.17 36.79
N ILE A 368 8.85 -8.74 36.19
CA ILE A 368 7.45 -8.55 36.67
C ILE A 368 7.33 -9.03 38.11
N GLU A 369 7.97 -10.16 38.45
CA GLU A 369 7.96 -10.74 39.82
C GLU A 369 8.63 -9.80 40.83
N GLU A 370 9.77 -9.20 40.47
CA GLU A 370 10.47 -8.20 41.30
C GLU A 370 9.66 -6.94 41.48
N ALA A 371 9.00 -6.46 40.39
CA ALA A 371 8.17 -5.28 40.43
C ALA A 371 6.90 -5.48 41.27
N GLU A 372 6.26 -6.66 41.22
CA GLU A 372 5.11 -7.00 42.08
C GLU A 372 5.51 -7.15 43.57
N ALA A 373 6.74 -7.56 43.83
CA ALA A 373 7.28 -7.70 45.18
C ALA A 373 7.73 -6.37 45.80
N ASP A 374 7.94 -5.32 44.97
CA ASP A 374 8.37 -3.99 45.44
C ASP A 374 7.35 -3.39 46.41
N GLU A 375 7.80 -2.91 47.57
CA GLU A 375 6.94 -2.33 48.60
C GLU A 375 6.15 -1.09 48.10
N ARG A 376 6.66 -0.39 47.08
CA ARG A 376 6.02 0.78 46.43
C ARG A 376 4.89 0.37 45.50
N VAL A 377 4.82 -0.86 45.05
CA VAL A 377 3.83 -1.45 44.17
C VAL A 377 2.83 -2.30 44.94
N LYS A 378 3.32 -3.11 45.85
CA LYS A 378 2.54 -4.12 46.59
C LYS A 378 1.31 -3.54 47.31
N GLY A 379 0.12 -3.95 46.90
CA GLY A 379 -1.15 -3.50 47.45
C GLY A 379 -1.55 -2.06 47.08
N ILE A 380 -0.74 -1.38 46.26
CA ILE A 380 -1.01 -0.01 45.78
C ILE A 380 -1.31 -0.04 44.29
N PHE A 381 -0.46 -0.72 43.47
CA PHE A 381 -0.58 -0.81 42.02
C PHE A 381 -0.79 -2.26 41.59
N THR A 382 -1.40 -2.42 40.42
CA THR A 382 -1.51 -3.68 39.68
C THR A 382 -0.66 -3.55 38.42
N ILE A 383 0.22 -4.54 38.18
CA ILE A 383 1.03 -4.58 36.97
C ILE A 383 0.30 -5.44 35.93
N THR A 384 0.20 -4.94 34.70
CA THR A 384 -0.41 -5.63 33.57
C THR A 384 0.60 -5.70 32.44
N GLU A 385 1.01 -6.90 32.04
CA GLU A 385 1.85 -7.12 30.88
C GLU A 385 1.04 -6.89 29.58
N MET A 386 1.51 -5.97 28.74
CA MET A 386 0.88 -5.63 27.46
C MET A 386 1.52 -6.37 26.28
N GLY A 387 2.69 -6.96 26.47
CA GLY A 387 3.45 -7.67 25.47
C GLY A 387 4.95 -7.58 25.67
N SER A 388 5.71 -8.01 24.66
CA SER A 388 7.17 -8.01 24.73
C SER A 388 7.80 -7.19 23.60
N ARG A 389 9.03 -6.68 23.82
CA ARG A 389 9.85 -5.92 22.86
C ARG A 389 11.31 -6.35 22.95
N ALA A 390 12.00 -6.37 21.82
CA ALA A 390 13.45 -6.57 21.82
C ALA A 390 14.14 -5.34 22.42
N SER A 391 15.16 -5.58 23.23
CA SER A 391 15.98 -4.53 23.84
C SER A 391 17.43 -5.00 23.98
N SER A 392 18.36 -4.15 23.58
CA SER A 392 19.79 -4.34 23.84
C SER A 392 20.24 -3.79 25.21
N GLU A 393 19.37 -2.99 25.86
CA GLU A 393 19.67 -2.34 27.15
C GLU A 393 19.20 -3.19 28.33
N TYR A 394 18.09 -3.94 28.17
CA TYR A 394 17.47 -4.74 29.20
C TYR A 394 17.50 -6.22 28.85
N ALA A 395 17.88 -7.06 29.81
CA ALA A 395 17.94 -8.52 29.64
C ALA A 395 16.52 -9.09 29.40
N GLU A 396 16.45 -10.29 28.85
CA GLU A 396 15.21 -11.03 28.67
C GLU A 396 14.44 -11.16 30.02
N GLY A 397 13.13 -10.85 29.97
CA GLY A 397 12.26 -10.88 31.14
C GLY A 397 12.20 -9.57 31.94
N GLN A 398 13.02 -8.56 31.63
CA GLN A 398 12.99 -7.27 32.31
C GLN A 398 12.03 -6.28 31.67
N ILE A 399 11.44 -5.40 32.46
CA ILE A 399 10.53 -4.34 32.00
C ILE A 399 11.35 -3.30 31.22
N VAL A 400 10.98 -3.04 29.98
CA VAL A 400 11.61 -2.06 29.07
C VAL A 400 10.83 -0.76 28.95
N GLU A 401 9.52 -0.82 29.19
CA GLU A 401 8.64 0.33 29.09
C GLU A 401 7.49 0.19 30.09
N GLN A 402 7.10 1.28 30.70
CA GLN A 402 5.96 1.34 31.61
C GLN A 402 5.04 2.53 31.30
N THR A 403 3.75 2.34 31.48
CA THR A 403 2.73 3.39 31.37
C THR A 403 1.76 3.27 32.56
N PRO A 404 1.59 4.30 33.40
CA PRO A 404 2.20 5.65 33.33
C PRO A 404 3.71 5.65 33.58
N ALA A 405 4.41 6.67 33.07
CA ALA A 405 5.84 6.83 33.31
C ALA A 405 6.15 7.00 34.80
N ALA A 406 7.38 6.63 35.19
CA ALA A 406 7.87 6.83 36.55
C ALA A 406 7.68 8.30 37.00
N ASP A 407 7.48 8.50 38.30
CA ASP A 407 7.25 9.78 38.96
C ASP A 407 5.94 10.49 38.61
N ASN A 408 5.10 9.93 37.75
CA ASN A 408 3.75 10.46 37.53
C ASN A 408 2.87 10.25 38.74
N VAL A 409 2.00 11.25 39.03
CA VAL A 409 1.03 11.18 40.12
C VAL A 409 -0.32 10.70 39.60
N VAL A 410 -0.82 9.60 40.14
CA VAL A 410 -2.12 9.02 39.78
C VAL A 410 -3.08 9.04 40.96
N ARG A 411 -4.38 9.28 40.67
CA ARG A 411 -5.41 9.44 41.72
C ARG A 411 -6.39 8.27 41.78
N SER A 412 -6.77 7.71 40.64
CA SER A 412 -7.82 6.69 40.54
C SER A 412 -7.41 5.41 39.85
N ASN A 413 -6.57 5.49 38.81
CA ASN A 413 -6.07 4.31 38.10
C ASN A 413 -4.75 3.83 38.73
N ARG A 414 -4.78 2.63 39.31
CA ARG A 414 -3.62 1.99 39.95
C ARG A 414 -3.02 0.89 39.09
N GLU A 415 -3.30 0.89 37.81
CA GLU A 415 -2.76 -0.05 36.85
C GLU A 415 -1.50 0.54 36.20
N ILE A 416 -0.41 -0.23 36.20
CA ILE A 416 0.83 0.07 35.47
C ILE A 416 0.94 -0.98 34.38
N GLN A 417 0.83 -0.55 33.14
CA GLN A 417 1.02 -1.37 31.95
C GLN A 417 2.50 -1.42 31.62
N VAL A 418 3.02 -2.61 31.35
CA VAL A 418 4.46 -2.82 31.09
C VAL A 418 4.68 -3.64 29.83
N PHE A 419 5.80 -3.35 29.14
CA PHE A 419 6.36 -4.23 28.10
C PHE A 419 7.64 -4.87 28.62
N VAL A 420 7.83 -6.17 28.31
CA VAL A 420 8.94 -6.98 28.81
C VAL A 420 9.96 -7.21 27.69
N SER A 421 11.25 -7.19 28.03
CA SER A 421 12.32 -7.47 27.07
C SER A 421 12.31 -8.92 26.61
N THR A 422 12.46 -9.14 25.31
CA THR A 422 12.83 -10.46 24.73
C THR A 422 14.33 -10.62 24.58
N GLY A 423 15.13 -9.71 25.15
CA GLY A 423 16.56 -9.64 24.94
C GLY A 423 16.96 -8.96 23.64
N GLU A 424 18.23 -9.11 23.26
CA GLU A 424 18.78 -8.58 22.03
C GLU A 424 18.11 -9.21 20.81
N LYS A 425 17.71 -8.40 19.82
CA LYS A 425 17.11 -8.91 18.58
C LYS A 425 18.15 -9.72 17.82
N THR A 426 17.86 -11.00 17.60
CA THR A 426 18.66 -11.90 16.79
C THR A 426 17.79 -12.57 15.73
N GLU A 427 18.34 -12.72 14.50
CA GLU A 427 17.64 -13.37 13.39
C GLU A 427 18.62 -14.34 12.69
N PRO A 428 18.16 -15.49 12.18
CA PRO A 428 19.02 -16.38 11.43
C PRO A 428 19.37 -15.76 10.07
N MET A 429 20.63 -15.91 9.65
CA MET A 429 21.10 -15.50 8.32
C MET A 429 20.27 -16.19 7.23
N PRO A 430 19.54 -15.43 6.39
CA PRO A 430 18.72 -16.01 5.32
C PRO A 430 19.59 -16.54 4.17
N SER A 431 19.03 -17.46 3.37
CA SER A 431 19.71 -17.96 2.19
C SER A 431 19.66 -16.92 1.06
N VAL A 432 20.78 -16.25 0.80
CA VAL A 432 20.93 -15.26 -0.26
C VAL A 432 21.87 -15.70 -1.38
N THR A 433 22.39 -16.92 -1.30
CA THR A 433 23.27 -17.51 -2.34
C THR A 433 22.51 -17.67 -3.65
N GLY A 434 23.11 -17.25 -4.76
CA GLY A 434 22.50 -17.28 -6.10
C GLY A 434 21.62 -16.08 -6.43
N LEU A 435 21.27 -15.26 -5.46
CA LEU A 435 20.49 -14.04 -5.67
C LEU A 435 21.39 -12.91 -6.21
N GLU A 436 20.80 -12.00 -6.99
CA GLU A 436 21.45 -10.76 -7.39
C GLU A 436 21.80 -9.95 -6.13
N TRP A 437 22.98 -9.34 -6.08
CA TRP A 437 23.54 -8.72 -4.87
C TRP A 437 22.63 -7.64 -4.24
N ARG A 438 21.86 -6.90 -5.07
CA ARG A 438 20.90 -5.89 -4.56
C ARG A 438 19.71 -6.53 -3.88
N SER A 439 19.19 -7.62 -4.47
CA SER A 439 18.11 -8.41 -3.87
C SER A 439 18.55 -9.05 -2.55
N ALA A 440 19.78 -9.59 -2.52
CA ALA A 440 20.37 -10.12 -1.29
C ALA A 440 20.47 -9.04 -0.20
N LYS A 441 20.92 -7.82 -0.57
CA LYS A 441 21.02 -6.70 0.36
C LYS A 441 19.65 -6.31 0.92
N ILE A 442 18.61 -6.26 0.10
CA ILE A 442 17.25 -5.91 0.53
C ILE A 442 16.75 -6.93 1.57
N ILE A 443 16.93 -8.23 1.30
CA ILE A 443 16.52 -9.30 2.24
C ILE A 443 17.25 -9.17 3.58
N LEU A 444 18.53 -8.80 3.56
CA LEU A 444 19.32 -8.62 4.78
C LEU A 444 18.94 -7.33 5.54
N ASP A 445 18.65 -6.25 4.83
CA ASP A 445 18.16 -4.99 5.43
C ASP A 445 16.79 -5.18 6.09
N ASP A 446 15.92 -6.04 5.53
CA ASP A 446 14.56 -6.33 6.04
C ASP A 446 14.57 -7.06 7.41
N LEU A 447 15.69 -7.67 7.80
CA LEU A 447 15.87 -8.23 9.15
C LEU A 447 15.81 -7.14 10.24
N GLY A 448 16.03 -5.88 9.88
CA GLY A 448 15.99 -4.74 10.81
C GLY A 448 17.04 -4.84 11.92
N LEU A 449 18.24 -5.34 11.57
CA LEU A 449 19.39 -5.51 12.48
C LEU A 449 20.49 -4.46 12.26
N ASP A 450 20.26 -3.43 11.44
CA ASP A 450 21.27 -2.40 11.10
C ASP A 450 22.62 -2.98 10.67
N LEU A 451 22.59 -4.00 9.80
CA LEU A 451 23.77 -4.78 9.39
C LEU A 451 24.72 -3.93 8.54
N GLN A 452 26.02 -4.17 8.68
CA GLN A 452 27.04 -3.56 7.84
C GLN A 452 27.53 -4.56 6.78
N TYR A 453 27.73 -4.07 5.53
CA TYR A 453 28.05 -4.94 4.40
C TYR A 453 29.43 -4.67 3.84
N ASN A 454 30.25 -5.73 3.74
CA ASN A 454 31.50 -5.75 3.00
C ASN A 454 31.36 -6.68 1.79
N TRP A 455 31.75 -6.19 0.59
CA TRP A 455 31.64 -6.94 -0.64
C TRP A 455 33.01 -7.36 -1.15
N LYS A 456 33.11 -8.62 -1.58
CA LYS A 456 34.32 -9.16 -2.22
C LYS A 456 33.94 -9.86 -3.50
N ASP A 457 34.62 -9.51 -4.59
CA ASP A 457 34.36 -10.08 -5.90
C ASP A 457 35.25 -11.31 -6.15
N GLU A 458 34.63 -12.44 -6.53
CA GLU A 458 35.30 -13.70 -6.87
C GLU A 458 34.78 -14.23 -8.21
N TYR A 459 35.58 -15.04 -8.92
CA TYR A 459 35.12 -15.78 -10.09
C TYR A 459 34.33 -17.01 -9.68
N SER A 460 33.31 -17.36 -10.45
CA SER A 460 32.50 -18.56 -10.25
C SER A 460 32.00 -19.12 -11.58
N ASP A 461 32.26 -20.41 -11.82
CA ASP A 461 31.76 -21.11 -13.01
C ASP A 461 30.29 -21.54 -12.87
N SER A 462 29.74 -21.51 -11.63
CA SER A 462 28.38 -21.98 -11.32
C SER A 462 27.38 -20.87 -11.01
N ILE A 463 27.85 -19.68 -10.61
CA ILE A 463 27.01 -18.57 -10.20
C ILE A 463 27.18 -17.41 -11.22
N THR A 464 26.05 -16.92 -11.72
CA THR A 464 26.00 -15.82 -12.70
C THR A 464 26.66 -14.55 -12.14
N SER A 465 27.30 -13.76 -13.03
CA SER A 465 27.91 -12.50 -12.68
C SER A 465 26.88 -11.55 -12.00
N GLY A 466 27.29 -10.90 -10.91
CA GLY A 466 26.45 -10.01 -10.11
C GLY A 466 25.67 -10.71 -8.99
N CYS A 467 25.66 -12.06 -8.93
CA CYS A 467 24.97 -12.81 -7.87
C CYS A 467 25.90 -13.18 -6.71
N VAL A 468 25.31 -13.41 -5.54
CA VAL A 468 26.02 -13.79 -4.31
C VAL A 468 26.48 -15.24 -4.40
N ILE A 469 27.79 -15.49 -4.20
CA ILE A 469 28.39 -16.84 -4.18
C ILE A 469 28.20 -17.48 -2.79
N ARG A 470 28.52 -16.73 -1.75
CA ARG A 470 28.46 -17.14 -0.33
C ARG A 470 28.52 -15.93 0.58
N THR A 471 28.22 -16.15 1.84
CA THR A 471 28.22 -15.11 2.88
C THR A 471 29.00 -15.58 4.12
N GLU A 472 29.51 -14.64 4.87
CA GLU A 472 30.08 -14.84 6.21
C GLU A 472 29.45 -13.77 7.13
N PRO A 473 28.63 -14.15 8.14
CA PRO A 473 28.27 -15.52 8.56
C PRO A 473 27.54 -16.34 7.50
N ALA A 474 27.55 -17.67 7.66
CA ALA A 474 26.90 -18.59 6.73
C ALA A 474 25.38 -18.64 6.93
N ASN A 475 24.65 -19.14 5.92
CA ASN A 475 23.21 -19.34 6.00
C ASN A 475 22.81 -20.13 7.27
N GLY A 476 21.83 -19.59 8.03
CA GLY A 476 21.31 -20.16 9.28
C GLY A 476 22.11 -19.80 10.53
N GLU A 477 23.27 -19.15 10.45
CA GLU A 477 23.95 -18.61 11.62
C GLU A 477 23.20 -17.39 12.18
N MET A 478 23.20 -17.21 13.52
CA MET A 478 22.47 -16.12 14.17
C MET A 478 23.19 -14.79 14.00
N LEU A 479 22.47 -13.81 13.46
CA LEU A 479 22.91 -12.43 13.32
C LEU A 479 22.40 -11.59 14.48
N ARG A 480 23.15 -10.56 14.85
CA ARG A 480 22.83 -9.57 15.88
C ARG A 480 22.78 -8.17 15.29
N GLN A 481 22.17 -7.26 16.01
CA GLN A 481 22.15 -5.85 15.61
C GLN A 481 23.57 -5.29 15.46
N GLY A 482 23.83 -4.66 14.29
CA GLY A 482 25.13 -4.04 13.98
C GLY A 482 26.20 -5.00 13.46
N ASP A 483 25.91 -6.30 13.26
CA ASP A 483 26.87 -7.26 12.72
C ASP A 483 27.40 -6.85 11.35
N VAL A 484 28.65 -7.21 11.09
CA VAL A 484 29.34 -6.97 9.81
C VAL A 484 29.30 -8.24 8.95
N LEU A 485 28.63 -8.17 7.80
CA LEU A 485 28.54 -9.28 6.86
C LEU A 485 29.57 -9.12 5.75
N LEU A 486 30.25 -10.20 5.43
CA LEU A 486 31.09 -10.30 4.24
C LEU A 486 30.36 -11.13 3.17
N LEU A 487 30.05 -10.49 2.03
CA LEU A 487 29.33 -11.10 0.91
C LEU A 487 30.27 -11.24 -0.28
N TYR A 488 30.29 -12.42 -0.88
CA TYR A 488 31.12 -12.73 -2.03
C TYR A 488 30.24 -12.68 -3.28
N ARG A 489 30.58 -11.76 -4.22
CA ARG A 489 29.82 -11.53 -5.45
C ARG A 489 30.54 -12.12 -6.66
N SER A 490 29.83 -12.85 -7.51
CA SER A 490 30.35 -13.46 -8.71
C SER A 490 30.73 -12.41 -9.78
N LYS A 491 31.90 -12.60 -10.38
CA LYS A 491 32.31 -11.97 -11.64
C LYS A 491 31.92 -12.77 -12.88
N GLY A 492 31.27 -13.92 -12.69
CA GLY A 492 31.11 -14.94 -13.72
C GLY A 492 32.33 -15.85 -13.82
N PRO A 493 32.40 -16.68 -14.86
CA PRO A 493 33.52 -17.61 -15.05
C PRO A 493 34.87 -16.88 -15.22
N GLU A 494 35.93 -17.51 -14.73
CA GLU A 494 37.27 -16.94 -14.87
C GLU A 494 37.64 -16.88 -16.36
N PRO A 495 38.09 -15.71 -16.85
CA PRO A 495 38.52 -15.58 -18.24
C PRO A 495 39.68 -16.54 -18.55
N ARG A 496 39.47 -17.47 -19.43
CA ARG A 496 40.52 -18.40 -19.87
C ARG A 496 41.15 -17.84 -21.17
N PRO A 497 42.47 -17.80 -21.26
CA PRO A 497 43.13 -17.40 -22.49
C PRO A 497 42.79 -18.42 -23.59
N VAL A 498 42.30 -17.92 -24.71
CA VAL A 498 42.03 -18.72 -25.91
C VAL A 498 43.11 -18.46 -26.93
N THR A 499 43.66 -19.55 -27.50
CA THR A 499 44.62 -19.41 -28.59
C THR A 499 43.87 -19.17 -29.89
N VAL A 500 44.08 -17.99 -30.49
CA VAL A 500 43.48 -17.64 -31.77
C VAL A 500 44.32 -18.26 -32.87
N VAL A 501 43.68 -19.05 -33.76
CA VAL A 501 44.32 -19.60 -34.94
C VAL A 501 44.32 -18.59 -36.07
N SER A 502 45.18 -18.79 -37.07
CA SER A 502 45.19 -17.97 -38.29
C SER A 502 44.03 -18.37 -39.20
N TYR A 503 43.14 -17.44 -39.45
CA TYR A 503 42.02 -17.59 -40.38
C TYR A 503 42.33 -17.05 -41.78
N LEU A 504 43.59 -16.66 -42.06
CA LEU A 504 43.98 -16.16 -43.38
C LEU A 504 43.74 -17.25 -44.46
N GLY A 505 43.00 -16.89 -45.51
CA GLY A 505 42.61 -17.80 -46.58
C GLY A 505 41.31 -18.59 -46.35
N TYR A 506 40.72 -18.49 -45.16
CA TYR A 506 39.42 -19.09 -44.88
C TYR A 506 38.29 -18.27 -45.50
N GLU A 507 37.15 -18.94 -45.77
CA GLU A 507 35.91 -18.23 -46.09
C GLU A 507 35.42 -17.46 -44.87
N GLN A 508 34.91 -16.23 -45.07
CA GLN A 508 34.43 -15.33 -43.99
C GLN A 508 33.47 -16.01 -43.05
N THR A 509 32.47 -16.73 -43.58
CA THR A 509 31.43 -17.40 -42.77
C THR A 509 32.04 -18.41 -41.81
N THR A 510 32.93 -19.28 -42.34
CA THR A 510 33.63 -20.30 -41.55
C THR A 510 34.55 -19.69 -40.50
N ALA A 511 35.29 -18.64 -40.86
CA ALA A 511 36.19 -17.95 -39.93
C ALA A 511 35.43 -17.27 -38.77
N VAL A 512 34.27 -16.68 -39.06
CA VAL A 512 33.40 -16.05 -38.05
C VAL A 512 32.82 -17.10 -37.11
N GLU A 513 32.22 -18.18 -37.64
CA GLU A 513 31.62 -19.26 -36.85
C GLU A 513 32.64 -19.94 -35.92
N GLU A 514 33.85 -20.25 -36.44
CA GLU A 514 34.90 -20.85 -35.64
C GLU A 514 35.40 -19.90 -34.52
N ALA A 515 35.60 -18.63 -34.85
CA ALA A 515 36.02 -17.63 -33.84
C ALA A 515 34.97 -17.40 -32.78
N GLU A 516 33.68 -17.34 -33.15
CA GLU A 516 32.57 -17.21 -32.21
C GLU A 516 32.41 -18.44 -31.30
N THR A 517 32.64 -19.66 -31.80
CA THR A 517 32.67 -20.90 -31.01
C THR A 517 33.76 -20.87 -29.93
N LEU A 518 34.84 -20.14 -30.17
CA LEU A 518 35.90 -19.89 -29.19
C LEU A 518 35.55 -18.73 -28.20
N GLY A 519 34.36 -18.13 -28.33
CA GLY A 519 33.90 -17.02 -27.50
C GLY A 519 34.52 -15.66 -27.89
N LEU A 520 35.07 -15.55 -29.11
CA LEU A 520 35.66 -14.30 -29.60
C LEU A 520 34.59 -13.42 -30.28
N LYS A 521 34.65 -12.13 -30.07
CA LYS A 521 33.78 -11.16 -30.76
C LYS A 521 34.45 -10.74 -32.06
N VAL A 522 33.86 -11.12 -33.21
CA VAL A 522 34.41 -10.84 -34.54
C VAL A 522 33.84 -9.55 -35.10
N THR A 523 34.71 -8.72 -35.67
CA THR A 523 34.31 -7.53 -36.44
C THR A 523 34.89 -7.66 -37.86
N VAL A 524 34.03 -7.78 -38.86
CA VAL A 524 34.42 -7.89 -40.26
C VAL A 524 34.57 -6.52 -40.91
N LYS A 525 35.70 -6.28 -41.61
CA LYS A 525 35.93 -5.12 -42.47
C LYS A 525 36.20 -5.58 -43.88
N HIS A 526 35.53 -5.01 -44.86
CA HIS A 526 35.76 -5.32 -46.27
C HIS A 526 36.86 -4.44 -46.85
N VAL A 527 37.83 -5.06 -47.51
CA VAL A 527 38.95 -4.40 -48.18
C VAL A 527 39.08 -4.92 -49.63
N TYR A 528 39.66 -4.13 -50.54
CA TYR A 528 39.97 -4.58 -51.89
C TYR A 528 41.25 -5.40 -51.86
N SER A 529 41.24 -6.56 -52.50
CA SER A 529 42.35 -7.51 -52.60
C SER A 529 42.23 -8.34 -53.86
N ASP A 530 43.35 -8.90 -54.30
CA ASP A 530 43.42 -9.87 -55.45
C ASP A 530 42.90 -11.26 -55.06
N ALA A 531 42.57 -11.51 -53.79
CA ALA A 531 41.98 -12.77 -53.33
C ALA A 531 40.52 -12.91 -53.74
N LEU A 532 40.00 -14.17 -53.71
CA LEU A 532 38.58 -14.43 -53.98
C LEU A 532 37.69 -13.64 -53.02
N ALA A 533 36.59 -13.07 -53.53
CA ALA A 533 35.62 -12.35 -52.71
C ALA A 533 35.07 -13.26 -51.58
N GLY A 534 35.01 -12.73 -50.34
CA GLY A 534 34.59 -13.48 -49.15
C GLY A 534 35.72 -14.24 -48.46
N THR A 535 36.99 -14.10 -48.90
CA THR A 535 38.15 -14.71 -48.24
C THR A 535 38.78 -13.74 -47.22
N VAL A 536 39.18 -14.26 -46.06
CA VAL A 536 39.90 -13.49 -45.03
C VAL A 536 41.32 -13.21 -45.53
N VAL A 537 41.65 -11.95 -45.72
CA VAL A 537 42.97 -11.51 -46.25
C VAL A 537 43.86 -10.89 -45.19
N GLU A 538 43.26 -10.46 -44.07
CA GLU A 538 43.98 -9.85 -42.94
C GLU A 538 43.27 -10.19 -41.62
N GLN A 539 44.05 -10.35 -40.56
CA GLN A 539 43.60 -10.64 -39.21
C GLN A 539 44.42 -9.82 -38.23
N SER A 540 43.75 -9.13 -37.29
CA SER A 540 44.40 -8.20 -36.38
C SER A 540 44.99 -8.83 -35.10
N ILE A 541 44.64 -10.09 -34.80
CA ILE A 541 45.15 -10.87 -33.64
C ILE A 541 45.63 -12.22 -34.17
#